data_33eb3f0f2b79004c922588e0829011bc
#
_entry.id   33eb3f0f2b79004c922588e0829011bc
#
_cell.length_a   1.000
_cell.length_b   1.000
_cell.length_c   1.000
_cell.angle_alpha   90.00
_cell.angle_beta   90.00
_cell.angle_gamma   90.00
#
_symmetry.space_group_name_H-M   'P 1'
#
loop_
_entity.id
_entity.type
_entity.pdbx_description
1 polymer ?
#
loop_
_entity_poly.entity_id
_entity_poly.type
_entity_poly.pdbx_seq_one_letter_code
_entity_poly.pdbx_strand_id
1 'polypeptide(L)'
;YRSNQYQINIIDTPGHVDFTVEVNRSLRILDGLVFLFSAVDGVEPQSETNWRLADNYKVARIGFVNKMDRAGANFLAVCKQVKEMLGSYAVPLQLPIGAEDKFRGVVDLINNRAMIWNEHDMGMTYEVVPIPEDMEEEVAQYREHLLEAVAEYDESLMEKFFDDPNSITEAEILKALRAATIDMKIVPMVCGSSFKNKGVQTMLDLVMELLPSPLDKDDIIGHSLDDEDQEIRISPSEAEPFTGLAFKIATDPFVGRLCFVRAYSGVLESGSYVFNSRSGNKERISRVFQMHANKQNQIERLVAGDIGAVVGFKDIKTGDTLCDEKRKVVLESMVFPEPVIG
;
A
#
# COMPACT_ATOMS: atom_id res chain seq x y z
N TYR A 1 0.89 -1.48 15.40
CA TYR A 1 2.25 -1.15 15.01
C TYR A 1 2.70 0.16 15.65
N ARG A 2 3.98 0.27 16.05
CA ARG A 2 4.53 1.42 16.80
C ARG A 2 3.66 1.82 18.00
N SER A 3 3.53 0.89 18.96
CA SER A 3 2.78 1.11 20.22
C SER A 3 1.31 1.50 19.99
N ASN A 4 0.67 0.89 19.00
CA ASN A 4 -0.72 1.12 18.63
C ASN A 4 -1.04 2.54 18.09
N GLN A 5 -0.02 3.28 17.65
CA GLN A 5 -0.23 4.57 17.00
C GLN A 5 -0.77 4.46 15.58
N TYR A 6 -0.53 3.30 14.93
CA TYR A 6 -0.93 3.07 13.55
C TYR A 6 -1.63 1.74 13.40
N GLN A 7 -2.70 1.75 12.64
CA GLN A 7 -3.37 0.53 12.19
C GLN A 7 -3.07 0.33 10.70
N ILE A 8 -2.54 -0.84 10.35
CA ILE A 8 -2.27 -1.22 8.97
C ILE A 8 -3.24 -2.33 8.60
N ASN A 9 -4.07 -2.10 7.59
CA ASN A 9 -4.94 -3.11 7.01
C ASN A 9 -4.25 -3.67 5.77
N ILE A 10 -3.96 -4.95 5.77
CA ILE A 10 -3.22 -5.60 4.69
C ILE A 10 -4.19 -6.42 3.85
N ILE A 11 -4.16 -6.16 2.54
CA ILE A 11 -4.83 -6.98 1.55
C ILE A 11 -3.76 -7.63 0.68
N ASP A 12 -3.68 -8.94 0.76
CA ASP A 12 -2.78 -9.71 -0.08
C ASP A 12 -3.49 -10.07 -1.39
N THR A 13 -2.84 -9.73 -2.51
CA THR A 13 -3.36 -10.04 -3.85
C THR A 13 -2.39 -10.94 -4.58
N PRO A 14 -2.87 -12.07 -5.14
CA PRO A 14 -2.00 -12.92 -5.92
C PRO A 14 -1.56 -12.22 -7.22
N GLY A 15 -0.29 -12.41 -7.59
CA GLY A 15 0.33 -11.79 -8.76
C GLY A 15 0.06 -12.50 -10.09
N HIS A 16 -0.81 -13.51 -10.12
CA HIS A 16 -1.09 -14.29 -11.33
C HIS A 16 -2.08 -13.59 -12.26
N VAL A 17 -1.92 -13.79 -13.57
CA VAL A 17 -2.79 -13.18 -14.60
C VAL A 17 -4.25 -13.56 -14.40
N ASP A 18 -4.52 -14.79 -13.97
CA ASP A 18 -5.89 -15.30 -13.75
C ASP A 18 -6.65 -14.57 -12.63
N PHE A 19 -5.94 -13.80 -11.80
CA PHE A 19 -6.51 -13.04 -10.70
C PHE A 19 -6.64 -11.54 -10.98
N THR A 20 -6.60 -11.11 -12.24
CA THR A 20 -6.70 -9.69 -12.62
C THR A 20 -7.97 -9.02 -12.08
N VAL A 21 -9.11 -9.72 -12.07
CA VAL A 21 -10.37 -9.20 -11.53
C VAL A 21 -10.24 -8.95 -10.02
N GLU A 22 -9.62 -9.85 -9.29
CA GLU A 22 -9.39 -9.72 -7.85
C GLU A 22 -8.41 -8.58 -7.54
N VAL A 23 -7.35 -8.45 -8.33
CA VAL A 23 -6.41 -7.33 -8.23
C VAL A 23 -7.12 -6.00 -8.46
N ASN A 24 -7.96 -5.90 -9.50
CA ASN A 24 -8.77 -4.71 -9.79
C ASN A 24 -9.65 -4.31 -8.61
N ARG A 25 -10.36 -5.26 -8.03
CA ARG A 25 -11.23 -5.03 -6.87
C ARG A 25 -10.44 -4.50 -5.68
N SER A 26 -9.25 -5.08 -5.43
CA SER A 26 -8.38 -4.68 -4.33
C SER A 26 -7.81 -3.29 -4.54
N LEU A 27 -7.32 -2.96 -5.74
CA LEU A 27 -6.75 -1.66 -6.05
C LEU A 27 -7.74 -0.51 -5.81
N ARG A 28 -9.02 -0.75 -6.04
CA ARG A 28 -10.08 0.25 -5.85
C ARG A 28 -10.16 0.76 -4.42
N ILE A 29 -9.84 -0.07 -3.43
CA ILE A 29 -10.02 0.26 -2.01
C ILE A 29 -8.71 0.56 -1.28
N LEU A 30 -7.56 0.43 -1.96
CA LEU A 30 -6.25 0.63 -1.34
C LEU A 30 -5.91 2.10 -1.18
N ASP A 31 -5.28 2.45 -0.06
CA ASP A 31 -4.67 3.76 0.13
C ASP A 31 -3.26 3.80 -0.43
N GLY A 32 -2.52 2.71 -0.30
CA GLY A 32 -1.18 2.55 -0.83
C GLY A 32 -0.88 1.10 -1.17
N LEU A 33 0.24 0.87 -1.83
CA LEU A 33 0.61 -0.44 -2.35
C LEU A 33 2.08 -0.70 -2.10
N VAL A 34 2.40 -1.91 -1.62
CA VAL A 34 3.75 -2.45 -1.70
C VAL A 34 3.79 -3.40 -2.88
N PHE A 35 4.52 -3.01 -3.91
CA PHE A 35 4.64 -3.81 -5.12
C PHE A 35 5.87 -4.71 -5.02
N LEU A 36 5.66 -6.03 -5.09
CA LEU A 36 6.72 -7.01 -4.95
C LEU A 36 7.32 -7.37 -6.30
N PHE A 37 8.64 -7.22 -6.41
CA PHE A 37 9.42 -7.72 -7.54
C PHE A 37 10.32 -8.86 -7.07
N SER A 38 10.64 -9.78 -7.97
CA SER A 38 11.69 -10.76 -7.72
C SER A 38 13.06 -10.16 -8.08
N ALA A 39 14.02 -10.27 -7.18
CA ALA A 39 15.38 -9.82 -7.45
C ALA A 39 16.06 -10.61 -8.60
N VAL A 40 15.54 -11.79 -8.89
CA VAL A 40 16.04 -12.68 -9.95
C VAL A 40 15.31 -12.45 -11.27
N ASP A 41 13.97 -12.49 -11.22
CA ASP A 41 13.13 -12.44 -12.43
C ASP A 41 12.86 -11.01 -12.92
N GLY A 42 12.97 -10.02 -12.03
CA GLY A 42 12.79 -8.62 -12.35
C GLY A 42 11.33 -8.25 -12.69
N VAL A 43 11.19 -7.36 -13.67
CA VAL A 43 9.88 -6.95 -14.17
C VAL A 43 9.36 -8.00 -15.15
N GLU A 44 8.26 -8.63 -14.79
CA GLU A 44 7.59 -9.64 -15.59
C GLU A 44 6.35 -9.06 -16.30
N PRO A 45 5.77 -9.74 -17.32
CA PRO A 45 4.55 -9.26 -17.98
C PRO A 45 3.40 -8.99 -17.03
N GLN A 46 3.23 -9.81 -16.00
CA GLN A 46 2.21 -9.61 -14.95
C GLN A 46 2.49 -8.36 -14.12
N SER A 47 3.77 -8.08 -13.85
CA SER A 47 4.18 -6.85 -13.15
C SER A 47 3.74 -5.62 -13.94
N GLU A 48 3.95 -5.61 -15.24
CA GLU A 48 3.56 -4.50 -16.10
C GLU A 48 2.03 -4.30 -16.10
N THR A 49 1.27 -5.37 -16.26
CA THR A 49 -0.20 -5.30 -16.23
C THR A 49 -0.70 -4.73 -14.91
N ASN A 50 -0.22 -5.25 -13.79
CA ASN A 50 -0.64 -4.80 -12.46
C ASN A 50 -0.17 -3.36 -12.17
N TRP A 51 1.00 -2.98 -12.68
CA TRP A 51 1.51 -1.62 -12.54
C TRP A 51 0.62 -0.60 -13.26
N ARG A 52 0.19 -0.92 -14.48
CA ARG A 52 -0.73 -0.06 -15.25
C ARG A 52 -2.08 0.06 -14.55
N LEU A 53 -2.59 -1.03 -13.99
CA LEU A 53 -3.81 -0.98 -13.19
C LEU A 53 -3.67 -0.07 -11.98
N ALA A 54 -2.56 -0.16 -11.26
CA ALA A 54 -2.27 0.71 -10.12
C ALA A 54 -2.19 2.19 -10.55
N ASP A 55 -1.65 2.48 -11.73
CA ASP A 55 -1.65 3.83 -12.29
C ASP A 55 -3.06 4.33 -12.59
N ASN A 56 -3.91 3.47 -13.16
CA ASN A 56 -5.29 3.81 -13.47
C ASN A 56 -6.10 4.19 -12.22
N TYR A 57 -5.85 3.49 -11.11
CA TYR A 57 -6.48 3.78 -9.83
C TYR A 57 -5.72 4.83 -9.00
N LYS A 58 -4.62 5.36 -9.51
CA LYS A 58 -3.78 6.37 -8.84
C LYS A 58 -3.35 5.95 -7.44
N VAL A 59 -2.89 4.70 -7.32
CA VAL A 59 -2.41 4.15 -6.05
C VAL A 59 -0.92 4.42 -5.90
N ALA A 60 -0.55 5.21 -4.90
CA ALA A 60 0.85 5.44 -4.54
C ALA A 60 1.50 4.15 -4.06
N ARG A 61 2.80 3.98 -4.34
CA ARG A 61 3.46 2.69 -4.08
C ARG A 61 4.92 2.79 -3.70
N ILE A 62 5.35 1.73 -3.02
CA ILE A 62 6.76 1.42 -2.75
C ILE A 62 7.05 0.11 -3.48
N GLY A 63 8.19 0.02 -4.16
CA GLY A 63 8.68 -1.23 -4.74
C GLY A 63 9.54 -1.99 -3.74
N PHE A 64 9.20 -3.23 -3.48
CA PHE A 64 10.01 -4.13 -2.65
C PHE A 64 10.59 -5.23 -3.52
N VAL A 65 11.91 -5.24 -3.67
CA VAL A 65 12.64 -6.26 -4.43
C VAL A 65 12.98 -7.40 -3.49
N ASN A 66 12.18 -8.46 -3.58
CA ASN A 66 12.25 -9.64 -2.72
C ASN A 66 13.20 -10.69 -3.30
N LYS A 67 13.48 -11.71 -2.52
CA LYS A 67 14.32 -12.85 -2.91
C LYS A 67 15.78 -12.49 -3.17
N MET A 68 16.30 -11.54 -2.40
CA MET A 68 17.73 -11.18 -2.48
C MET A 68 18.66 -12.31 -2.07
N ASP A 69 18.16 -13.34 -1.39
CA ASP A 69 18.89 -14.53 -0.98
C ASP A 69 19.07 -15.58 -2.08
N ARG A 70 18.42 -15.40 -3.23
CA ARG A 70 18.45 -16.37 -4.33
C ARG A 70 19.57 -16.10 -5.32
N ALA A 71 20.03 -17.16 -6.00
CA ALA A 71 21.04 -17.07 -7.06
C ALA A 71 20.54 -16.17 -8.20
N GLY A 72 21.38 -15.26 -8.65
CA GLY A 72 21.04 -14.30 -9.70
C GLY A 72 20.37 -13.01 -9.21
N ALA A 73 20.19 -12.83 -7.90
CA ALA A 73 19.56 -11.64 -7.34
C ALA A 73 20.35 -10.36 -7.66
N ASN A 74 19.66 -9.34 -8.18
CA ASN A 74 20.26 -8.05 -8.50
C ASN A 74 19.25 -6.91 -8.30
N PHE A 75 19.36 -6.23 -7.19
CA PHE A 75 18.45 -5.13 -6.82
C PHE A 75 18.49 -3.97 -7.80
N LEU A 76 19.68 -3.48 -8.11
CA LEU A 76 19.83 -2.29 -8.97
C LEU A 76 19.38 -2.55 -10.40
N ALA A 77 19.55 -3.78 -10.91
CA ALA A 77 19.03 -4.16 -12.21
C ALA A 77 17.50 -4.09 -12.24
N VAL A 78 16.82 -4.51 -11.17
CA VAL A 78 15.35 -4.41 -11.08
C VAL A 78 14.90 -2.95 -11.02
N CYS A 79 15.58 -2.10 -10.25
CA CYS A 79 15.29 -0.67 -10.21
C CYS A 79 15.39 -0.03 -11.60
N LYS A 80 16.41 -0.41 -12.36
CA LYS A 80 16.60 0.05 -13.72
C LYS A 80 15.45 -0.41 -14.63
N GLN A 81 15.02 -1.66 -14.50
CA GLN A 81 13.89 -2.18 -15.26
C GLN A 81 12.58 -1.46 -14.95
N VAL A 82 12.32 -1.12 -13.69
CA VAL A 82 11.15 -0.32 -13.30
C VAL A 82 11.15 1.02 -14.03
N LYS A 83 12.30 1.67 -14.12
CA LYS A 83 12.44 2.93 -14.84
C LYS A 83 12.24 2.77 -16.35
N GLU A 84 12.90 1.80 -16.95
CA GLU A 84 12.91 1.61 -18.39
C GLU A 84 11.63 0.96 -18.93
N MET A 85 11.12 -0.06 -18.25
CA MET A 85 9.97 -0.85 -18.70
C MET A 85 8.64 -0.33 -18.19
N LEU A 86 8.60 0.25 -16.98
CA LEU A 86 7.37 0.75 -16.38
C LEU A 86 7.23 2.28 -16.46
N GLY A 87 8.29 2.98 -16.87
CA GLY A 87 8.27 4.41 -17.06
C GLY A 87 8.14 5.23 -15.78
N SER A 88 8.44 4.64 -14.63
CA SER A 88 8.34 5.30 -13.33
C SER A 88 9.71 5.72 -12.81
N TYR A 89 9.73 6.82 -12.05
CA TYR A 89 10.98 7.30 -11.46
C TYR A 89 11.31 6.50 -10.19
N ALA A 90 11.93 5.34 -10.40
CA ALA A 90 12.38 4.47 -9.33
C ALA A 90 13.62 5.03 -8.66
N VAL A 91 13.55 5.24 -7.34
CA VAL A 91 14.65 5.79 -6.55
C VAL A 91 15.02 4.81 -5.45
N PRO A 92 16.21 4.21 -5.49
CA PRO A 92 16.66 3.34 -4.41
C PRO A 92 16.79 4.11 -3.09
N LEU A 93 16.18 3.62 -2.04
CA LEU A 93 16.35 4.13 -0.68
C LEU A 93 17.37 3.32 0.11
N GLN A 94 17.77 2.18 -0.42
CA GLN A 94 18.66 1.22 0.20
C GLN A 94 19.60 0.65 -0.84
N LEU A 95 20.74 0.15 -0.39
CA LEU A 95 21.60 -0.72 -1.18
C LEU A 95 21.78 -2.04 -0.43
N PRO A 96 21.72 -3.19 -1.12
CA PRO A 96 21.92 -4.46 -0.45
C PRO A 96 23.37 -4.66 -0.01
N ILE A 97 23.55 -5.27 1.14
CA ILE A 97 24.87 -5.71 1.64
C ILE A 97 25.00 -7.20 1.32
N GLY A 98 25.78 -7.50 0.29
CA GLY A 98 25.86 -8.84 -0.28
C GLY A 98 24.65 -9.16 -1.18
N ALA A 99 24.69 -10.30 -1.79
CA ALA A 99 23.62 -10.85 -2.62
C ALA A 99 23.66 -12.37 -2.54
N GLU A 100 22.58 -13.01 -2.95
CA GLU A 100 22.44 -14.46 -2.94
C GLU A 100 22.63 -15.02 -1.51
N ASP A 101 23.41 -16.06 -1.33
CA ASP A 101 23.67 -16.65 -0.02
C ASP A 101 24.45 -15.72 0.94
N LYS A 102 25.05 -14.65 0.41
CA LYS A 102 25.79 -13.65 1.16
C LYS A 102 24.96 -12.42 1.53
N PHE A 103 23.71 -12.37 1.11
CA PHE A 103 22.81 -11.26 1.48
C PHE A 103 22.59 -11.24 2.99
N ARG A 104 23.00 -10.16 3.65
CA ARG A 104 22.97 -10.06 5.12
C ARG A 104 22.28 -8.82 5.65
N GLY A 105 22.10 -7.80 4.83
CA GLY A 105 21.52 -6.56 5.29
C GLY A 105 21.39 -5.52 4.19
N VAL A 106 21.15 -4.28 4.60
CA VAL A 106 21.00 -3.15 3.69
C VAL A 106 21.72 -1.91 4.25
N VAL A 107 22.18 -1.06 3.36
CA VAL A 107 22.56 0.31 3.70
C VAL A 107 21.32 1.19 3.55
N ASP A 108 20.95 1.89 4.60
CA ASP A 108 19.88 2.88 4.60
C ASP A 108 20.45 4.22 4.12
N LEU A 109 20.04 4.64 2.92
CA LEU A 109 20.54 5.87 2.30
C LEU A 109 19.94 7.13 2.91
N ILE A 110 18.80 7.04 3.57
CA ILE A 110 18.17 8.19 4.23
C ILE A 110 18.97 8.58 5.47
N ASN A 111 19.26 7.61 6.32
CA ASN A 111 19.98 7.80 7.59
C ASN A 111 21.49 7.61 7.47
N ASN A 112 21.96 7.19 6.31
CA ASN A 112 23.37 6.95 6.02
C ASN A 112 24.02 5.97 7.00
N ARG A 113 23.38 4.83 7.19
CA ARG A 113 23.79 3.76 8.12
C ARG A 113 23.55 2.39 7.49
N ALA A 114 24.20 1.36 8.04
CA ALA A 114 23.99 -0.02 7.64
C ALA A 114 23.18 -0.77 8.69
N MET A 115 22.33 -1.70 8.23
CA MET A 115 21.53 -2.58 9.08
C MET A 115 21.78 -4.02 8.68
N ILE A 116 22.22 -4.85 9.63
CA ILE A 116 22.52 -6.26 9.41
C ILE A 116 21.61 -7.11 10.30
N TRP A 117 20.87 -8.00 9.69
CA TRP A 117 19.92 -8.87 10.39
C TRP A 117 20.65 -10.03 11.05
N ASN A 118 20.23 -10.34 12.28
CA ASN A 118 20.78 -11.44 13.04
C ASN A 118 20.22 -12.77 12.56
N GLU A 119 21.09 -13.73 12.26
CA GLU A 119 20.67 -15.05 11.79
C GLU A 119 20.25 -15.97 12.95
N HIS A 120 20.81 -15.74 14.15
CA HIS A 120 20.53 -16.58 15.33
C HIS A 120 19.08 -16.50 15.81
N ASP A 121 18.36 -15.43 15.52
CA ASP A 121 16.95 -15.24 15.85
C ASP A 121 16.05 -15.21 14.61
N MET A 122 16.53 -15.72 13.49
CA MET A 122 15.82 -15.78 12.20
C MET A 122 15.32 -14.41 11.71
N GLY A 123 16.16 -13.38 11.87
CA GLY A 123 15.89 -12.04 11.38
C GLY A 123 14.90 -11.22 12.23
N MET A 124 14.60 -11.65 13.44
CA MET A 124 13.72 -10.87 14.33
C MET A 124 14.35 -9.58 14.78
N THR A 125 15.69 -9.53 14.89
CA THR A 125 16.42 -8.33 15.26
C THR A 125 17.50 -8.02 14.23
N TYR A 126 17.93 -6.76 14.23
CA TYR A 126 19.06 -6.32 13.40
C TYR A 126 19.96 -5.37 14.19
N GLU A 127 21.19 -5.26 13.75
CA GLU A 127 22.18 -4.35 14.33
C GLU A 127 22.43 -3.19 13.38
N VAL A 128 22.55 -1.99 13.93
CA VAL A 128 22.98 -0.81 13.18
C VAL A 128 24.50 -0.73 13.27
N VAL A 129 25.16 -0.73 12.12
CA VAL A 129 26.61 -0.74 12.03
C VAL A 129 27.08 0.36 11.05
N PRO A 130 28.35 0.76 11.10
CA PRO A 130 28.90 1.67 10.10
C PRO A 130 28.83 1.07 8.71
N ILE A 131 28.74 1.95 7.69
CA ILE A 131 28.73 1.53 6.30
C ILE A 131 30.01 0.77 5.97
N PRO A 132 29.95 -0.42 5.36
CA PRO A 132 31.14 -1.16 4.95
C PRO A 132 32.07 -0.31 4.08
N GLU A 133 33.37 -0.38 4.34
CA GLU A 133 34.34 0.45 3.62
C GLU A 133 34.33 0.25 2.12
N ASP A 134 34.11 -0.99 1.66
CA ASP A 134 34.03 -1.34 0.24
C ASP A 134 32.77 -0.83 -0.45
N MET A 135 31.82 -0.30 0.29
CA MET A 135 30.57 0.27 -0.24
C MET A 135 30.51 1.80 -0.16
N GLU A 136 31.47 2.45 0.46
CA GLU A 136 31.40 3.91 0.70
C GLU A 136 31.20 4.73 -0.56
N GLU A 137 31.90 4.38 -1.64
CA GLU A 137 31.79 5.09 -2.93
C GLU A 137 30.42 4.92 -3.56
N GLU A 138 29.94 3.69 -3.62
CA GLU A 138 28.61 3.37 -4.17
C GLU A 138 27.50 4.02 -3.34
N VAL A 139 27.60 3.95 -2.02
CA VAL A 139 26.64 4.58 -1.11
C VAL A 139 26.60 6.10 -1.34
N ALA A 140 27.76 6.75 -1.46
CA ALA A 140 27.81 8.20 -1.72
C ALA A 140 27.12 8.56 -3.04
N GLN A 141 27.32 7.75 -4.08
CA GLN A 141 26.70 7.95 -5.39
C GLN A 141 25.16 7.85 -5.33
N TYR A 142 24.65 6.79 -4.69
CA TYR A 142 23.20 6.58 -4.62
C TYR A 142 22.52 7.48 -3.61
N ARG A 143 23.21 7.90 -2.56
CA ARG A 143 22.70 8.92 -1.65
C ARG A 143 22.57 10.26 -2.36
N GLU A 144 23.56 10.66 -3.15
CA GLU A 144 23.49 11.87 -3.96
C GLU A 144 22.30 11.83 -4.93
N HIS A 145 22.07 10.68 -5.57
CA HIS A 145 20.93 10.48 -6.44
C HIS A 145 19.59 10.65 -5.69
N LEU A 146 19.48 10.12 -4.47
CA LEU A 146 18.30 10.32 -3.62
C LEU A 146 18.09 11.80 -3.28
N LEU A 147 19.14 12.48 -2.87
CA LEU A 147 19.09 13.91 -2.55
C LEU A 147 18.70 14.77 -3.76
N GLU A 148 19.23 14.46 -4.93
CA GLU A 148 18.86 15.10 -6.18
C GLU A 148 17.37 14.90 -6.49
N ALA A 149 16.87 13.67 -6.35
CA ALA A 149 15.47 13.34 -6.62
C ALA A 149 14.50 14.12 -5.72
N VAL A 150 14.79 14.23 -4.43
CA VAL A 150 13.91 15.00 -3.51
C VAL A 150 14.05 16.50 -3.75
N ALA A 151 15.24 16.98 -4.14
CA ALA A 151 15.46 18.38 -4.47
C ALA A 151 14.74 18.80 -5.77
N GLU A 152 14.69 17.93 -6.77
CA GLU A 152 13.92 18.16 -7.99
C GLU A 152 12.43 18.29 -7.72
N TYR A 153 11.92 17.52 -6.79
CA TYR A 153 10.51 17.57 -6.43
C TYR A 153 10.17 18.75 -5.52
N ASP A 154 11.03 19.04 -4.53
CA ASP A 154 10.84 20.11 -3.56
C ASP A 154 11.87 21.22 -3.80
N GLU A 155 11.45 22.31 -4.45
CA GLU A 155 12.31 23.43 -4.80
C GLU A 155 13.01 24.06 -3.59
N SER A 156 12.40 24.00 -2.40
CA SER A 156 13.03 24.51 -1.18
C SER A 156 14.33 23.79 -0.82
N LEU A 157 14.51 22.56 -1.29
CA LEU A 157 15.72 21.77 -1.07
C LEU A 157 16.78 21.96 -2.16
N MET A 158 16.41 22.54 -3.29
CA MET A 158 17.30 22.68 -4.45
C MET A 158 18.53 23.52 -4.11
N GLU A 159 18.33 24.63 -3.42
CA GLU A 159 19.44 25.50 -2.99
C GLU A 159 20.39 24.78 -2.04
N LYS A 160 19.84 24.05 -1.06
CA LYS A 160 20.65 23.23 -0.15
C LYS A 160 21.41 22.14 -0.88
N PHE A 161 20.79 21.51 -1.87
CA PHE A 161 21.44 20.49 -2.67
C PHE A 161 22.65 21.01 -3.45
N PHE A 162 22.54 22.20 -4.03
CA PHE A 162 23.66 22.81 -4.77
C PHE A 162 24.75 23.35 -3.86
N ASP A 163 24.41 23.95 -2.72
CA ASP A 163 25.38 24.50 -1.80
C ASP A 163 26.11 23.42 -1.01
N ASP A 164 25.38 22.52 -0.37
CA ASP A 164 25.89 21.39 0.39
C ASP A 164 24.81 20.32 0.53
N PRO A 165 24.87 19.24 -0.29
CA PRO A 165 23.87 18.17 -0.21
C PRO A 165 23.73 17.55 1.17
N ASN A 166 24.83 17.52 1.96
CA ASN A 166 24.82 16.95 3.31
C ASN A 166 24.11 17.84 4.34
N SER A 167 23.77 19.08 3.99
CA SER A 167 22.96 19.95 4.84
C SER A 167 21.48 19.59 4.85
N ILE A 168 21.03 18.77 3.90
CA ILE A 168 19.65 18.29 3.86
C ILE A 168 19.47 17.25 4.97
N THR A 169 18.56 17.53 5.90
CA THR A 169 18.34 16.66 7.06
C THR A 169 17.49 15.45 6.70
N GLU A 170 17.54 14.42 7.52
CA GLU A 170 16.69 13.24 7.41
C GLU A 170 15.19 13.62 7.38
N ALA A 171 14.77 14.52 8.26
CA ALA A 171 13.39 14.98 8.32
C ALA A 171 12.96 15.66 7.00
N GLU A 172 13.84 16.46 6.41
CA GLU A 172 13.59 17.11 5.12
C GLU A 172 13.50 16.08 3.98
N ILE A 173 14.37 15.08 3.98
CA ILE A 173 14.32 13.98 3.00
C ILE A 173 13.01 13.23 3.10
N LEU A 174 12.62 12.82 4.29
CA LEU A 174 11.38 12.05 4.52
C LEU A 174 10.13 12.85 4.12
N LYS A 175 10.09 14.13 4.47
CA LYS A 175 8.95 15.00 4.13
C LYS A 175 8.79 15.14 2.61
N ALA A 176 9.87 15.46 1.90
CA ALA A 176 9.84 15.60 0.46
C ALA A 176 9.56 14.27 -0.25
N LEU A 177 10.17 13.20 0.22
CA LEU A 177 9.99 11.87 -0.33
C LEU A 177 8.57 11.36 -0.14
N ARG A 178 7.94 11.61 1.04
CA ARG A 178 6.55 11.29 1.29
C ARG A 178 5.64 12.02 0.30
N ALA A 179 5.81 13.33 0.17
CA ALA A 179 5.00 14.14 -0.75
C ALA A 179 5.14 13.66 -2.20
N ALA A 180 6.35 13.36 -2.64
CA ALA A 180 6.62 12.85 -3.98
C ALA A 180 6.04 11.45 -4.22
N THR A 181 6.07 10.60 -3.20
CA THR A 181 5.50 9.23 -3.26
C THR A 181 3.98 9.28 -3.37
N ILE A 182 3.33 10.10 -2.54
CA ILE A 182 1.87 10.29 -2.56
C ILE A 182 1.43 10.89 -3.89
N ASP A 183 2.18 11.84 -4.42
CA ASP A 183 1.92 12.47 -5.72
C ASP A 183 2.31 11.60 -6.92
N MET A 184 2.84 10.41 -6.67
CA MET A 184 3.27 9.44 -7.70
C MET A 184 4.37 9.96 -8.64
N LYS A 185 5.21 10.87 -8.14
CA LYS A 185 6.36 11.41 -8.88
C LYS A 185 7.62 10.59 -8.66
N ILE A 186 7.73 9.92 -7.53
CA ILE A 186 8.83 9.02 -7.18
C ILE A 186 8.24 7.69 -6.74
N VAL A 187 8.89 6.60 -7.12
CA VAL A 187 8.62 5.27 -6.58
C VAL A 187 9.83 4.87 -5.74
N PRO A 188 9.71 4.89 -4.41
CA PRO A 188 10.79 4.41 -3.54
C PRO A 188 11.03 2.92 -3.73
N MET A 189 12.30 2.53 -3.82
CA MET A 189 12.68 1.13 -4.01
C MET A 189 13.49 0.64 -2.81
N VAL A 190 13.07 -0.48 -2.26
CA VAL A 190 13.73 -1.16 -1.15
C VAL A 190 13.93 -2.64 -1.48
N CYS A 191 14.73 -3.34 -0.72
CA CYS A 191 15.03 -4.74 -1.00
C CYS A 191 15.09 -5.58 0.27
N GLY A 192 15.01 -6.89 0.09
CA GLY A 192 15.12 -7.83 1.19
C GLY A 192 14.85 -9.26 0.78
N SER A 193 14.68 -10.10 1.79
CA SER A 193 14.27 -11.48 1.65
C SER A 193 13.20 -11.78 2.71
N SER A 194 11.96 -11.90 2.28
CA SER A 194 10.87 -12.23 3.20
C SER A 194 11.02 -13.64 3.76
N PHE A 195 11.58 -14.56 2.98
CA PHE A 195 11.87 -15.93 3.41
C PHE A 195 12.88 -15.96 4.56
N LYS A 196 13.92 -15.14 4.49
CA LYS A 196 14.94 -15.01 5.55
C LYS A 196 14.58 -13.94 6.58
N ASN A 197 13.43 -13.31 6.44
CA ASN A 197 12.97 -12.21 7.31
C ASN A 197 13.98 -11.05 7.42
N LYS A 198 14.64 -10.74 6.30
CA LYS A 198 15.61 -9.64 6.21
C LYS A 198 15.02 -8.49 5.40
N GLY A 199 14.98 -7.31 5.98
CA GLY A 199 14.50 -6.10 5.32
C GLY A 199 12.99 -5.83 5.46
N VAL A 200 12.22 -6.73 6.06
CA VAL A 200 10.76 -6.57 6.18
C VAL A 200 10.39 -5.47 7.18
N GLN A 201 11.06 -5.42 8.34
CA GLN A 201 10.79 -4.40 9.36
C GLN A 201 11.02 -2.98 8.82
N THR A 202 12.12 -2.79 8.09
CA THR A 202 12.45 -1.49 7.51
C THR A 202 11.47 -1.11 6.40
N MET A 203 10.99 -2.06 5.63
CA MET A 203 9.95 -1.83 4.63
C MET A 203 8.64 -1.39 5.31
N LEU A 204 8.25 -2.03 6.41
CA LEU A 204 7.05 -1.65 7.17
C LEU A 204 7.17 -0.24 7.77
N ASP A 205 8.35 0.14 8.27
CA ASP A 205 8.61 1.49 8.73
C ASP A 205 8.40 2.51 7.60
N LEU A 206 8.90 2.21 6.40
CA LEU A 206 8.76 3.07 5.24
C LEU A 206 7.33 3.15 4.72
N VAL A 207 6.55 2.08 4.85
CA VAL A 207 5.11 2.11 4.54
C VAL A 207 4.43 3.21 5.34
N MET A 208 4.73 3.30 6.63
CA MET A 208 4.12 4.32 7.49
C MET A 208 4.67 5.72 7.23
N GLU A 209 5.95 5.82 6.90
CA GLU A 209 6.58 7.11 6.62
C GLU A 209 6.19 7.69 5.26
N LEU A 210 5.93 6.86 4.25
CA LEU A 210 5.84 7.28 2.86
C LEU A 210 4.49 7.06 2.18
N LEU A 211 3.71 6.05 2.58
CA LEU A 211 2.43 5.78 1.93
C LEU A 211 1.30 6.59 2.54
N PRO A 212 0.28 6.96 1.73
CA PRO A 212 -0.82 7.77 2.23
C PRO A 212 -1.73 7.02 3.19
N SER A 213 -2.29 7.74 4.15
CA SER A 213 -3.46 7.33 4.90
C SER A 213 -4.73 7.85 4.20
N PRO A 214 -5.94 7.43 4.63
CA PRO A 214 -7.16 8.00 4.08
C PRO A 214 -7.24 9.54 4.18
N LEU A 215 -6.57 10.12 5.19
CA LEU A 215 -6.55 11.57 5.39
C LEU A 215 -5.69 12.33 4.37
N ASP A 216 -4.77 11.65 3.71
CA ASP A 216 -3.89 12.24 2.70
C ASP A 216 -4.51 12.23 1.30
N LYS A 217 -5.63 11.54 1.12
CA LYS A 217 -6.30 11.39 -0.16
C LYS A 217 -7.44 12.39 -0.28
N ASP A 218 -7.80 12.72 -1.52
CA ASP A 218 -8.99 13.52 -1.78
C ASP A 218 -10.24 12.77 -1.31
N ASP A 219 -11.25 13.53 -0.92
CA ASP A 219 -12.55 12.96 -0.57
C ASP A 219 -13.12 12.16 -1.74
N ILE A 220 -13.80 11.07 -1.41
CA ILE A 220 -14.45 10.25 -2.40
C ILE A 220 -15.75 10.92 -2.80
N ILE A 221 -16.08 10.87 -4.09
CA ILE A 221 -17.31 11.42 -4.62
C ILE A 221 -18.26 10.28 -4.98
N GLY A 222 -19.45 10.32 -4.41
CA GLY A 222 -20.56 9.47 -4.78
C GLY A 222 -21.70 10.30 -5.36
N HIS A 223 -22.75 9.63 -5.81
CA HIS A 223 -23.95 10.26 -6.31
C HIS A 223 -25.13 9.97 -5.39
N SER A 224 -25.99 10.97 -5.20
CA SER A 224 -27.22 10.75 -4.44
C SER A 224 -28.08 9.69 -5.12
N LEU A 225 -28.65 8.76 -4.35
CA LEU A 225 -29.56 7.76 -4.88
C LEU A 225 -30.84 8.40 -5.41
N ASP A 226 -31.26 9.53 -4.81
CA ASP A 226 -32.48 10.23 -5.17
C ASP A 226 -32.30 11.19 -6.36
N ASP A 227 -31.08 11.63 -6.62
CA ASP A 227 -30.72 12.55 -7.73
C ASP A 227 -29.32 12.24 -8.22
N GLU A 228 -29.21 11.57 -9.36
CA GLU A 228 -27.94 11.16 -9.97
C GLU A 228 -27.03 12.34 -10.33
N ASP A 229 -27.59 13.53 -10.52
CA ASP A 229 -26.80 14.72 -10.83
C ASP A 229 -26.20 15.37 -9.58
N GLN A 230 -26.67 14.98 -8.39
CA GLN A 230 -26.14 15.49 -7.14
C GLN A 230 -24.95 14.65 -6.66
N GLU A 231 -23.80 15.29 -6.65
CA GLU A 231 -22.60 14.70 -6.08
C GLU A 231 -22.61 14.79 -4.55
N ILE A 232 -22.18 13.73 -3.90
CA ILE A 232 -21.99 13.68 -2.45
C ILE A 232 -20.51 13.45 -2.17
N ARG A 233 -19.92 14.39 -1.46
CA ARG A 233 -18.53 14.28 -1.01
C ARG A 233 -18.46 13.49 0.29
N ILE A 234 -17.63 12.45 0.31
CA ILE A 234 -17.48 11.52 1.42
C ILE A 234 -16.09 11.68 2.00
N SER A 235 -16.03 12.20 3.22
CA SER A 235 -14.77 12.44 3.93
C SER A 235 -14.49 11.33 4.96
N PRO A 236 -13.23 11.02 5.24
CA PRO A 236 -12.85 9.95 6.19
C PRO A 236 -13.01 10.40 7.65
N SER A 237 -14.24 10.68 8.04
CA SER A 237 -14.60 11.15 9.39
C SER A 237 -15.63 10.22 10.01
N GLU A 238 -15.42 9.84 11.27
CA GLU A 238 -16.37 9.05 12.04
C GLU A 238 -17.67 9.80 12.31
N ALA A 239 -17.64 11.13 12.29
CA ALA A 239 -18.80 11.98 12.54
C ALA A 239 -19.77 12.05 11.37
N GLU A 240 -19.34 11.67 10.17
CA GLU A 240 -20.20 11.62 9.00
C GLU A 240 -21.10 10.38 9.01
N PRO A 241 -22.22 10.41 8.25
CA PRO A 241 -22.99 9.20 8.02
C PRO A 241 -22.15 8.09 7.38
N PHE A 242 -22.42 6.85 7.75
CA PHE A 242 -21.67 5.71 7.24
C PHE A 242 -21.79 5.57 5.72
N THR A 243 -20.69 5.32 5.07
CA THR A 243 -20.60 4.91 3.68
C THR A 243 -19.47 3.88 3.55
N GLY A 244 -19.75 2.76 2.95
CA GLY A 244 -18.78 1.70 2.72
C GLY A 244 -19.02 0.97 1.41
N LEU A 245 -18.03 0.20 1.02
CA LEU A 245 -18.04 -0.59 -0.21
C LEU A 245 -17.84 -2.06 0.12
N ALA A 246 -18.76 -2.91 -0.34
CA ALA A 246 -18.58 -4.36 -0.34
C ALA A 246 -17.67 -4.74 -1.50
N PHE A 247 -16.42 -5.08 -1.23
CA PHE A 247 -15.44 -5.32 -2.29
C PHE A 247 -15.09 -6.78 -2.52
N LYS A 248 -15.44 -7.66 -1.59
CA LYS A 248 -15.19 -9.11 -1.72
C LYS A 248 -16.22 -9.88 -0.91
N ILE A 249 -16.66 -11.02 -1.45
CA ILE A 249 -17.53 -11.95 -0.75
C ILE A 249 -16.85 -13.31 -0.74
N ALA A 250 -16.79 -13.93 0.44
CA ALA A 250 -16.21 -15.26 0.62
C ALA A 250 -17.16 -16.15 1.44
N THR A 251 -17.03 -17.45 1.29
CA THR A 251 -17.76 -18.42 2.07
C THR A 251 -16.84 -19.00 3.14
N ASP A 252 -17.27 -18.95 4.39
CA ASP A 252 -16.57 -19.52 5.53
C ASP A 252 -17.36 -20.70 6.04
N PRO A 253 -16.72 -21.86 6.32
CA PRO A 253 -17.44 -23.06 6.79
C PRO A 253 -18.09 -22.92 8.16
N PHE A 254 -17.66 -21.96 8.99
CA PHE A 254 -18.17 -21.78 10.34
C PHE A 254 -19.22 -20.67 10.46
N VAL A 255 -19.02 -19.55 9.79
CA VAL A 255 -19.91 -18.38 9.89
C VAL A 255 -20.75 -18.15 8.64
N GLY A 256 -20.52 -18.93 7.59
CA GLY A 256 -21.24 -18.82 6.34
C GLY A 256 -20.66 -17.74 5.43
N ARG A 257 -21.50 -16.83 4.97
CA ARG A 257 -21.12 -15.82 4.00
C ARG A 257 -20.47 -14.63 4.68
N LEU A 258 -19.21 -14.33 4.28
CA LEU A 258 -18.46 -13.17 4.75
C LEU A 258 -18.47 -12.09 3.65
N CYS A 259 -18.85 -10.88 4.02
CA CYS A 259 -18.76 -9.72 3.15
C CYS A 259 -17.63 -8.80 3.65
N PHE A 260 -16.60 -8.61 2.84
CA PHE A 260 -15.51 -7.70 3.17
C PHE A 260 -15.89 -6.29 2.78
N VAL A 261 -15.83 -5.38 3.74
CA VAL A 261 -16.27 -4.00 3.60
C VAL A 261 -15.10 -3.05 3.88
N ARG A 262 -14.91 -2.08 3.00
CA ARG A 262 -14.11 -0.89 3.26
C ARG A 262 -15.02 0.23 3.74
N ALA A 263 -14.79 0.74 4.94
CA ALA A 263 -15.50 1.90 5.46
C ALA A 263 -14.81 3.19 4.98
N TYR A 264 -15.55 4.07 4.32
CA TYR A 264 -15.03 5.35 3.84
C TYR A 264 -15.40 6.51 4.76
N SER A 265 -16.54 6.45 5.41
CA SER A 265 -17.00 7.46 6.37
C SER A 265 -17.85 6.82 7.45
N GLY A 266 -17.98 7.52 8.57
CA GLY A 266 -18.86 7.12 9.64
C GLY A 266 -18.41 5.88 10.40
N VAL A 267 -19.38 5.20 11.00
CA VAL A 267 -19.18 4.02 11.83
C VAL A 267 -20.21 2.95 11.46
N LEU A 268 -19.75 1.73 11.26
CA LEU A 268 -20.60 0.56 11.06
C LEU A 268 -20.52 -0.30 12.32
N GLU A 269 -21.66 -0.45 13.00
CA GLU A 269 -21.72 -1.15 14.28
C GLU A 269 -22.38 -2.52 14.17
N SER A 270 -21.85 -3.49 14.91
CA SER A 270 -22.49 -4.79 15.09
C SER A 270 -23.89 -4.61 15.70
N GLY A 271 -24.87 -5.34 15.17
CA GLY A 271 -26.26 -5.26 15.60
C GLY A 271 -27.07 -4.12 15.00
N SER A 272 -26.44 -3.27 14.18
CA SER A 272 -27.12 -2.16 13.51
C SER A 272 -27.59 -2.54 12.11
N TYR A 273 -28.15 -1.58 11.40
CA TYR A 273 -28.62 -1.74 10.03
C TYR A 273 -27.89 -0.77 9.11
N VAL A 274 -27.70 -1.21 7.86
CA VAL A 274 -27.22 -0.35 6.77
C VAL A 274 -28.20 -0.46 5.61
N PHE A 275 -28.19 0.55 4.77
CA PHE A 275 -28.96 0.58 3.54
C PHE A 275 -28.08 0.15 2.38
N ASN A 276 -28.57 -0.80 1.56
CA ASN A 276 -27.90 -1.21 0.32
C ASN A 276 -28.48 -0.43 -0.85
N SER A 277 -27.67 0.41 -1.48
CA SER A 277 -28.12 1.30 -2.55
C SER A 277 -28.54 0.55 -3.83
N ARG A 278 -27.99 -0.64 -4.09
CA ARG A 278 -28.37 -1.46 -5.23
C ARG A 278 -29.73 -2.13 -5.03
N SER A 279 -29.88 -2.82 -3.89
CA SER A 279 -31.11 -3.57 -3.61
C SER A 279 -32.27 -2.69 -3.15
N GLY A 280 -31.98 -1.51 -2.61
CA GLY A 280 -32.97 -0.65 -2.00
C GLY A 280 -33.47 -1.13 -0.65
N ASN A 281 -32.82 -2.09 -0.04
CA ASN A 281 -33.22 -2.72 1.21
C ASN A 281 -32.26 -2.41 2.34
N LYS A 282 -32.79 -2.43 3.58
CA LYS A 282 -31.98 -2.46 4.78
C LYS A 282 -31.40 -3.84 4.99
N GLU A 283 -30.15 -3.87 5.39
CA GLU A 283 -29.47 -5.11 5.75
C GLU A 283 -29.01 -5.01 7.21
N ARG A 284 -29.24 -6.09 7.96
CA ARG A 284 -28.78 -6.17 9.34
C ARG A 284 -27.34 -6.69 9.42
N ILE A 285 -26.54 -6.04 10.27
CA ILE A 285 -25.18 -6.45 10.57
C ILE A 285 -25.21 -7.32 11.82
N SER A 286 -25.06 -8.63 11.65
CA SER A 286 -25.08 -9.54 12.79
C SER A 286 -23.79 -9.48 13.59
N ARG A 287 -22.65 -9.62 12.91
CA ARG A 287 -21.32 -9.59 13.51
C ARG A 287 -20.32 -8.94 12.57
N VAL A 288 -19.28 -8.35 13.18
CA VAL A 288 -18.17 -7.74 12.47
C VAL A 288 -16.87 -8.39 12.94
N PHE A 289 -16.00 -8.73 12.00
CA PHE A 289 -14.73 -9.39 12.27
C PHE A 289 -13.56 -8.59 11.69
N GLN A 290 -12.47 -8.58 12.43
CA GLN A 290 -11.16 -8.23 11.92
C GLN A 290 -10.41 -9.53 11.60
N MET A 291 -9.89 -9.63 10.39
CA MET A 291 -9.26 -10.86 9.91
C MET A 291 -7.74 -10.75 10.06
N HIS A 292 -7.15 -11.75 10.74
CA HIS A 292 -5.69 -11.93 10.82
C HIS A 292 -5.35 -13.33 10.29
N ALA A 293 -4.87 -13.41 9.05
CA ALA A 293 -4.65 -14.67 8.35
C ALA A 293 -5.94 -15.51 8.35
N ASN A 294 -5.96 -16.67 9.01
CA ASN A 294 -7.16 -17.51 9.12
C ASN A 294 -7.93 -17.29 10.42
N LYS A 295 -7.49 -16.34 11.26
CA LYS A 295 -8.16 -16.05 12.52
C LYS A 295 -9.16 -14.93 12.36
N GLN A 296 -10.34 -15.13 12.94
CA GLN A 296 -11.42 -14.14 12.96
C GLN A 296 -11.52 -13.57 14.37
N ASN A 297 -11.20 -12.29 14.51
CA ASN A 297 -11.40 -11.59 15.77
C ASN A 297 -12.68 -10.77 15.69
N GLN A 298 -13.67 -11.11 16.51
CA GLN A 298 -14.90 -10.34 16.56
C GLN A 298 -14.63 -8.96 17.15
N ILE A 299 -15.12 -7.93 16.47
CA ILE A 299 -15.05 -6.54 16.91
C ILE A 299 -16.44 -5.93 16.91
N GLU A 300 -16.60 -4.81 17.59
CA GLU A 300 -17.91 -4.17 17.73
C GLU A 300 -18.24 -3.25 16.56
N ARG A 301 -17.22 -2.65 15.92
CA ARG A 301 -17.43 -1.64 14.89
C ARG A 301 -16.26 -1.49 13.93
N LEU A 302 -16.58 -1.02 12.74
CA LEU A 302 -15.63 -0.49 11.77
C LEU A 302 -15.79 1.03 11.70
N VAL A 303 -14.68 1.74 11.73
CA VAL A 303 -14.68 3.20 11.58
C VAL A 303 -14.13 3.60 10.22
N ALA A 304 -14.33 4.85 9.83
CA ALA A 304 -13.82 5.40 8.58
C ALA A 304 -12.33 5.05 8.37
N GLY A 305 -12.00 4.45 7.24
CA GLY A 305 -10.67 3.97 6.89
C GLY A 305 -10.45 2.49 7.17
N ASP A 306 -11.27 1.84 7.96
CA ASP A 306 -11.12 0.44 8.31
C ASP A 306 -11.58 -0.51 7.19
N ILE A 307 -11.04 -1.71 7.24
CA ILE A 307 -11.46 -2.85 6.44
C ILE A 307 -11.81 -3.99 7.40
N GLY A 308 -12.97 -4.60 7.20
CA GLY A 308 -13.40 -5.73 8.02
C GLY A 308 -14.36 -6.64 7.29
N ALA A 309 -14.67 -7.79 7.91
CA ALA A 309 -15.63 -8.75 7.39
C ALA A 309 -16.94 -8.65 8.17
N VAL A 310 -18.05 -8.67 7.46
CA VAL A 310 -19.39 -8.53 8.02
C VAL A 310 -20.21 -9.78 7.70
N VAL A 311 -20.98 -10.23 8.68
CA VAL A 311 -21.89 -11.36 8.56
C VAL A 311 -23.33 -10.89 8.79
N GLY A 312 -24.27 -11.44 8.05
CA GLY A 312 -25.70 -11.19 8.25
C GLY A 312 -26.44 -10.65 7.05
N PHE A 313 -25.75 -10.29 5.99
CA PHE A 313 -26.38 -9.79 4.78
C PHE A 313 -27.13 -10.90 4.04
N LYS A 314 -28.35 -10.61 3.60
CA LYS A 314 -29.19 -11.54 2.85
C LYS A 314 -29.02 -11.40 1.35
N ASP A 315 -28.92 -10.15 0.86
CA ASP A 315 -28.75 -9.84 -0.56
C ASP A 315 -27.60 -8.87 -0.74
N ILE A 316 -26.41 -9.40 -0.93
CA ILE A 316 -25.19 -8.62 -1.10
C ILE A 316 -24.43 -9.11 -2.33
N LYS A 317 -23.90 -8.16 -3.09
CA LYS A 317 -23.04 -8.43 -4.25
C LYS A 317 -21.77 -7.60 -4.14
N THR A 318 -20.69 -8.12 -4.70
CA THR A 318 -19.44 -7.37 -4.82
C THR A 318 -19.66 -6.08 -5.59
N GLY A 319 -19.20 -4.96 -5.04
CA GLY A 319 -19.40 -3.64 -5.61
C GLY A 319 -20.58 -2.87 -5.02
N ASP A 320 -21.38 -3.48 -4.15
CA ASP A 320 -22.50 -2.80 -3.51
C ASP A 320 -22.02 -1.68 -2.58
N THR A 321 -22.72 -0.55 -2.64
CA THR A 321 -22.56 0.54 -1.69
C THR A 321 -23.47 0.32 -0.50
N LEU A 322 -22.88 0.39 0.69
CA LEU A 322 -23.61 0.31 1.94
C LEU A 322 -23.53 1.70 2.60
N CYS A 323 -24.66 2.21 3.07
CA CYS A 323 -24.72 3.55 3.61
C CYS A 323 -25.77 3.71 4.72
N ASP A 324 -25.69 4.83 5.42
CA ASP A 324 -26.73 5.25 6.35
C ASP A 324 -27.96 5.72 5.54
N GLU A 325 -29.17 5.34 5.98
CA GLU A 325 -30.41 5.78 5.36
C GLU A 325 -30.55 7.29 5.27
N LYS A 326 -29.93 8.01 6.19
CA LYS A 326 -29.97 9.47 6.20
C LYS A 326 -29.19 10.12 5.07
N ARG A 327 -28.25 9.36 4.47
CA ARG A 327 -27.47 9.83 3.31
C ARG A 327 -27.31 8.69 2.33
N LYS A 328 -28.34 8.47 1.53
CA LYS A 328 -28.33 7.43 0.51
C LYS A 328 -27.45 7.84 -0.65
N VAL A 329 -26.44 7.06 -0.93
CA VAL A 329 -25.41 7.36 -1.90
C VAL A 329 -25.04 6.11 -2.68
N VAL A 330 -24.62 6.30 -3.93
CA VAL A 330 -24.00 5.27 -4.75
C VAL A 330 -22.58 5.73 -5.02
N LEU A 331 -21.60 4.93 -4.62
CA LEU A 331 -20.20 5.17 -4.99
C LEU A 331 -20.07 4.91 -6.48
N GLU A 332 -19.29 5.75 -7.16
CA GLU A 332 -19.09 5.57 -8.60
C GLU A 332 -18.63 4.16 -8.88
N SER A 333 -19.38 3.47 -9.74
CA SER A 333 -18.91 2.23 -10.31
C SER A 333 -17.73 2.59 -11.20
N MET A 334 -16.51 2.25 -10.74
CA MET A 334 -15.36 2.33 -11.62
C MET A 334 -15.62 1.38 -12.78
N VAL A 335 -15.72 1.96 -13.99
CA VAL A 335 -15.81 1.18 -15.20
C VAL A 335 -14.51 0.40 -15.29
N PHE A 336 -14.60 -0.90 -15.07
CA PHE A 336 -13.46 -1.78 -15.35
C PHE A 336 -13.16 -1.62 -16.83
N PRO A 337 -11.93 -1.24 -17.23
CA PRO A 337 -11.58 -1.32 -18.63
C PRO A 337 -11.80 -2.76 -19.08
N GLU A 338 -12.63 -2.94 -20.08
CA GLU A 338 -12.80 -4.26 -20.68
C GLU A 338 -11.42 -4.77 -21.08
N PRO A 339 -11.09 -6.04 -20.74
CA PRO A 339 -9.83 -6.59 -21.19
C PRO A 339 -9.80 -6.51 -22.71
N VAL A 340 -8.85 -5.74 -23.22
CA VAL A 340 -8.59 -5.73 -24.66
C VAL A 340 -8.02 -7.12 -24.99
N ILE A 341 -8.89 -8.00 -25.46
CA ILE A 341 -8.47 -9.26 -26.05
C ILE A 341 -7.83 -8.87 -27.40
N GLY A 342 -6.54 -8.74 -27.39
CA GLY A 342 -5.74 -8.61 -28.60
C GLY A 342 -5.22 -9.95 -29.05
#